data_d2a49470e8bbdb8b35ca156bbe37ec77
#
_entry.id   d2a49470e8bbdb8b35ca156bbe37ec77
#
_cell.length_a   1.000
_cell.length_b   1.000
_cell.length_c   1.000
_cell.angle_alpha   90.00
_cell.angle_beta   90.00
_cell.angle_gamma   90.00
#
_symmetry.space_group_name_H-M   'P 1'
#
loop_
_entity.id
_entity.type
_entity.pdbx_description
1 polymer ?
#
loop_
_entity_poly.entity_id
_entity_poly.type
_entity_poly.pdbx_seq_one_letter_code
_entity_poly.pdbx_strand_id
1 'polypeptide(L)'
;GLVGTESAAARVENKTFWAAIMELQEDQHLSTAEVVRLMGHGSAAARVETKEFRAGIIQLQTELQLSPAVVVALLSNNSVAARVELPTFRTALALLQQHVGDDGLVRLMRANNVFCSRIDHEFVGHLIRIAVHVARYGFDAGRTMHTLLGKSAPVMTKVNALADHVVQLDQEGIRQYVRSMKGTLDHRRRMAGKL
;
A
#
# COMPACT_ATOMS: atom_id res chain seq x y z
N GLY A 1 15.98 10.14 -22.05
CA GLY A 1 15.93 11.44 -21.41
C GLY A 1 15.65 11.20 -19.93
N LEU A 2 16.64 11.40 -19.08
CA LEU A 2 16.50 11.47 -17.63
C LEU A 2 15.73 12.76 -17.32
N VAL A 3 14.44 12.66 -17.07
CA VAL A 3 13.68 13.73 -16.41
C VAL A 3 14.16 13.72 -14.96
N GLY A 4 15.01 14.68 -14.63
CA GLY A 4 15.52 14.85 -13.28
C GLY A 4 14.36 15.05 -12.31
N THR A 5 14.26 14.18 -11.34
CA THR A 5 13.46 14.41 -10.14
C THR A 5 14.10 15.57 -9.40
N GLU A 6 13.62 16.79 -9.64
CA GLU A 6 13.94 17.89 -8.74
C GLU A 6 13.56 17.44 -7.34
N SER A 7 14.56 17.36 -6.47
CA SER A 7 14.35 16.95 -5.09
C SER A 7 13.42 17.96 -4.40
N ALA A 8 12.69 17.54 -3.37
CA ALA A 8 11.88 18.45 -2.56
C ALA A 8 12.70 19.67 -2.10
N ALA A 9 14.01 19.54 -1.90
CA ALA A 9 14.92 20.61 -1.57
C ALA A 9 15.02 21.71 -2.65
N ALA A 10 14.95 21.36 -3.96
CA ALA A 10 14.96 22.33 -5.04
C ALA A 10 13.65 23.11 -5.17
N ARG A 11 12.57 22.65 -4.55
CA ARG A 11 11.24 23.28 -4.58
C ARG A 11 10.95 24.19 -3.37
N VAL A 12 11.83 24.20 -2.38
CA VAL A 12 11.65 25.00 -1.14
C VAL A 12 11.48 26.50 -1.42
N GLU A 13 12.01 27.01 -2.51
CA GLU A 13 11.85 28.41 -2.94
C GLU A 13 10.56 28.68 -3.73
N ASN A 14 9.78 27.64 -4.05
CA ASN A 14 8.58 27.77 -4.89
C ASN A 14 7.36 28.09 -4.02
N LYS A 15 6.81 29.32 -4.16
CA LYS A 15 5.60 29.75 -3.43
C LYS A 15 4.37 28.89 -3.70
N THR A 16 4.21 28.36 -4.92
CA THR A 16 3.07 27.50 -5.29
C THR A 16 3.16 26.15 -4.61
N PHE A 17 4.35 25.61 -4.45
CA PHE A 17 4.60 24.38 -3.72
C PHE A 17 4.18 24.50 -2.24
N TRP A 18 4.61 25.60 -1.57
CA TRP A 18 4.26 25.84 -0.17
C TRP A 18 2.77 26.10 0.02
N ALA A 19 2.14 26.87 -0.90
CA ALA A 19 0.70 27.09 -0.84
C ALA A 19 -0.07 25.77 -0.96
N ALA A 20 0.33 24.88 -1.89
CA ALA A 20 -0.28 23.57 -2.05
C ALA A 20 -0.09 22.64 -0.82
N ILE A 21 1.06 22.73 -0.16
CA ILE A 21 1.32 22.00 1.10
C ILE A 21 0.42 22.52 2.22
N MET A 22 0.32 23.84 2.38
CA MET A 22 -0.53 24.44 3.43
C MET A 22 -2.01 24.11 3.21
N GLU A 23 -2.48 24.20 1.97
CA GLU A 23 -3.84 23.79 1.59
C GLU A 23 -4.09 22.32 1.94
N LEU A 24 -3.19 21.42 1.56
CA LEU A 24 -3.30 19.99 1.89
C LEU A 24 -3.26 19.74 3.40
N GLN A 25 -2.42 20.47 4.12
CA GLN A 25 -2.30 20.36 5.58
C GLN A 25 -3.60 20.77 6.27
N GLU A 26 -4.21 21.87 5.84
CA GLU A 26 -5.46 22.37 6.37
C GLU A 26 -6.62 21.44 6.05
N ASP A 27 -6.79 21.07 4.77
CA ASP A 27 -7.88 20.20 4.28
C ASP A 27 -7.88 18.82 4.93
N GLN A 28 -6.70 18.27 5.22
CA GLN A 28 -6.54 16.91 5.74
C GLN A 28 -6.23 16.86 7.23
N HIS A 29 -6.18 18.01 7.90
CA HIS A 29 -5.78 18.13 9.31
C HIS A 29 -4.45 17.43 9.62
N LEU A 30 -3.48 17.51 8.69
CA LEU A 30 -2.17 16.91 8.85
C LEU A 30 -1.33 17.69 9.85
N SER A 31 -0.67 16.99 10.76
CA SER A 31 0.39 17.57 11.57
C SER A 31 1.60 17.92 10.71
N THR A 32 2.43 18.85 11.17
CA THR A 32 3.70 19.19 10.49
C THR A 32 4.59 17.97 10.26
N ALA A 33 4.62 17.02 11.22
CA ALA A 33 5.40 15.79 11.08
C ALA A 33 4.87 14.89 9.95
N GLU A 34 3.55 14.82 9.77
CA GLU A 34 2.92 14.06 8.68
C GLU A 34 3.18 14.69 7.32
N VAL A 35 3.12 16.01 7.23
CA VAL A 35 3.48 16.75 6.00
C VAL A 35 4.95 16.51 5.65
N VAL A 36 5.87 16.63 6.60
CA VAL A 36 7.30 16.36 6.37
C VAL A 36 7.52 14.93 5.89
N ARG A 37 6.82 13.96 6.51
CA ARG A 37 6.90 12.56 6.08
C ARG A 37 6.38 12.38 4.65
N LEU A 38 5.23 12.96 4.31
CA LEU A 38 4.64 12.86 2.98
C LEU A 38 5.55 13.48 1.92
N MET A 39 6.08 14.66 2.18
CA MET A 39 6.97 15.38 1.26
C MET A 39 8.36 14.73 1.15
N GLY A 40 8.77 13.92 2.12
CA GLY A 40 9.96 13.08 2.03
C GLY A 40 9.88 11.99 0.95
N HIS A 41 8.70 11.73 0.41
CA HIS A 41 8.48 10.75 -0.67
C HIS A 41 8.37 11.46 -2.03
N GLY A 42 9.33 11.18 -2.92
CA GLY A 42 9.49 11.90 -4.20
C GLY A 42 8.24 11.96 -5.07
N SER A 43 7.44 10.89 -5.14
CA SER A 43 6.20 10.88 -5.94
C SER A 43 5.12 11.79 -5.37
N ALA A 44 4.95 11.86 -4.05
CA ALA A 44 3.99 12.76 -3.42
C ALA A 44 4.43 14.21 -3.55
N ALA A 45 5.70 14.50 -3.25
CA ALA A 45 6.28 15.85 -3.39
C ALA A 45 6.22 16.38 -4.83
N ALA A 46 6.41 15.50 -5.84
CA ALA A 46 6.33 15.88 -7.24
C ALA A 46 4.92 16.25 -7.71
N ARG A 47 3.88 15.81 -6.99
CA ARG A 47 2.48 15.92 -7.41
C ARG A 47 1.63 16.80 -6.52
N VAL A 48 2.13 17.26 -5.37
CA VAL A 48 1.35 18.04 -4.40
C VAL A 48 0.75 19.32 -5.00
N GLU A 49 1.39 19.92 -5.99
CA GLU A 49 0.87 21.10 -6.70
C GLU A 49 -0.32 20.77 -7.63
N THR A 50 -0.51 19.50 -7.99
CA THR A 50 -1.59 19.07 -8.88
C THR A 50 -2.90 18.99 -8.08
N LYS A 51 -3.95 19.71 -8.54
CA LYS A 51 -5.26 19.71 -7.87
C LYS A 51 -5.88 18.32 -7.80
N GLU A 52 -5.75 17.54 -8.87
CA GLU A 52 -6.26 16.17 -8.98
C GLU A 52 -5.63 15.26 -7.93
N PHE A 53 -4.33 15.41 -7.69
CA PHE A 53 -3.64 14.65 -6.66
C PHE A 53 -4.16 14.99 -5.25
N ARG A 54 -4.29 16.28 -4.92
CA ARG A 54 -4.84 16.69 -3.62
C ARG A 54 -6.28 16.22 -3.44
N ALA A 55 -7.13 16.39 -4.48
CA ALA A 55 -8.49 15.87 -4.47
C ALA A 55 -8.53 14.35 -4.28
N GLY A 56 -7.63 13.61 -4.93
CA GLY A 56 -7.49 12.16 -4.76
C GLY A 56 -7.12 11.74 -3.33
N ILE A 57 -6.29 12.52 -2.64
CA ILE A 57 -5.95 12.30 -1.23
C ILE A 57 -7.18 12.52 -0.34
N ILE A 58 -7.90 13.62 -0.53
CA ILE A 58 -9.13 13.93 0.20
C ILE A 58 -10.15 12.81 0.02
N GLN A 59 -10.36 12.39 -1.23
CA GLN A 59 -11.28 11.31 -1.55
C GLN A 59 -10.85 9.98 -0.95
N LEU A 60 -9.56 9.63 -0.99
CA LEU A 60 -9.02 8.41 -0.35
C LEU A 60 -9.34 8.41 1.14
N GLN A 61 -9.08 9.52 1.83
CA GLN A 61 -9.35 9.65 3.26
C GLN A 61 -10.85 9.50 3.56
N THR A 62 -11.69 10.19 2.80
CA THR A 62 -13.14 10.21 3.02
C THR A 62 -13.79 8.87 2.68
N GLU A 63 -13.46 8.29 1.51
CA GLU A 63 -14.05 7.04 1.04
C GLU A 63 -13.68 5.85 1.93
N LEU A 64 -12.44 5.82 2.47
CA LEU A 64 -11.96 4.75 3.33
C LEU A 64 -12.06 5.11 4.83
N GLN A 65 -12.52 6.30 5.19
CA GLN A 65 -12.60 6.80 6.57
C GLN A 65 -11.27 6.67 7.33
N LEU A 66 -10.17 6.97 6.65
CA LEU A 66 -8.81 6.80 7.18
C LEU A 66 -8.40 7.97 8.08
N SER A 67 -7.61 7.66 9.11
CA SER A 67 -6.91 8.73 9.84
C SER A 67 -5.82 9.36 8.97
N PRO A 68 -5.45 10.65 9.21
CA PRO A 68 -4.36 11.32 8.50
C PRO A 68 -3.05 10.52 8.49
N ALA A 69 -2.71 9.90 9.62
CA ALA A 69 -1.51 9.07 9.75
C ALA A 69 -1.52 7.84 8.81
N VAL A 70 -2.68 7.21 8.63
CA VAL A 70 -2.85 6.07 7.73
C VAL A 70 -2.75 6.52 6.27
N VAL A 71 -3.36 7.64 5.91
CA VAL A 71 -3.24 8.25 4.57
C VAL A 71 -1.78 8.50 4.21
N VAL A 72 -1.04 9.17 5.10
CA VAL A 72 0.40 9.43 4.91
C VAL A 72 1.19 8.12 4.79
N ALA A 73 0.84 7.11 5.60
CA ALA A 73 1.48 5.80 5.54
C ALA A 73 1.25 5.08 4.20
N LEU A 74 0.06 5.20 3.60
CA LEU A 74 -0.25 4.66 2.29
C LEU A 74 0.47 5.41 1.17
N LEU A 75 0.42 6.75 1.19
CA LEU A 75 1.05 7.61 0.19
C LEU A 75 2.59 7.59 0.25
N SER A 76 3.17 7.05 1.33
CA SER A 76 4.61 6.75 1.39
C SER A 76 5.04 5.70 0.36
N ASN A 77 4.10 4.97 -0.23
CA ASN A 77 4.37 4.10 -1.36
C ASN A 77 4.17 4.88 -2.67
N ASN A 78 5.23 4.98 -3.47
CA ASN A 78 5.21 5.74 -4.73
C ASN A 78 4.13 5.25 -5.71
N SER A 79 3.84 3.96 -5.74
CA SER A 79 2.81 3.39 -6.63
C SER A 79 1.39 3.73 -6.16
N VAL A 80 1.17 3.88 -4.84
CA VAL A 80 -0.09 4.36 -4.28
C VAL A 80 -0.26 5.84 -4.60
N ALA A 81 0.76 6.66 -4.33
CA ALA A 81 0.76 8.09 -4.65
C ALA A 81 0.52 8.35 -6.15
N ALA A 82 1.05 7.51 -7.04
CA ALA A 82 0.85 7.63 -8.47
C ALA A 82 -0.57 7.31 -8.95
N ARG A 83 -1.41 6.67 -8.11
CA ARG A 83 -2.74 6.14 -8.50
C ARG A 83 -3.88 6.66 -7.66
N VAL A 84 -3.60 7.42 -6.62
CA VAL A 84 -4.63 7.90 -5.67
C VAL A 84 -5.74 8.70 -6.36
N GLU A 85 -5.48 9.30 -7.51
CA GLU A 85 -6.44 10.03 -8.33
C GLU A 85 -7.47 9.11 -9.03
N LEU A 86 -7.13 7.83 -9.22
CA LEU A 86 -7.98 6.89 -9.95
C LEU A 86 -9.10 6.35 -9.05
N PRO A 87 -10.39 6.62 -9.37
CA PRO A 87 -11.51 6.10 -8.58
C PRO A 87 -11.50 4.58 -8.45
N THR A 88 -11.20 3.86 -9.53
CA THR A 88 -11.12 2.40 -9.55
C THR A 88 -10.07 1.87 -8.58
N PHE A 89 -8.95 2.54 -8.43
CA PHE A 89 -7.91 2.20 -7.47
C PHE A 89 -8.38 2.39 -6.03
N ARG A 90 -9.02 3.53 -5.72
CA ARG A 90 -9.56 3.79 -4.38
C ARG A 90 -10.66 2.80 -4.00
N THR A 91 -11.58 2.50 -4.93
CA THR A 91 -12.61 1.48 -4.70
C THR A 91 -12.00 0.11 -4.40
N ALA A 92 -10.96 -0.29 -5.13
CA ALA A 92 -10.25 -1.53 -4.88
C ALA A 92 -9.57 -1.56 -3.50
N LEU A 93 -8.97 -0.43 -3.07
CA LEU A 93 -8.42 -0.29 -1.72
C LEU A 93 -9.51 -0.37 -0.64
N ALA A 94 -10.66 0.27 -0.85
CA ALA A 94 -11.77 0.25 0.09
C ALA A 94 -12.31 -1.18 0.28
N LEU A 95 -12.48 -1.94 -0.81
CA LEU A 95 -12.88 -3.35 -0.74
C LEU A 95 -11.86 -4.19 0.05
N LEU A 96 -10.58 -3.99 -0.19
CA LEU A 96 -9.54 -4.72 0.54
C LEU A 96 -9.48 -4.35 2.01
N GLN A 97 -9.61 -3.06 2.34
CA GLN A 97 -9.61 -2.54 3.71
C GLN A 97 -10.67 -3.21 4.58
N GLN A 98 -11.88 -3.43 4.07
CA GLN A 98 -12.99 -4.09 4.79
C GLN A 98 -12.61 -5.47 5.32
N HIS A 99 -11.65 -6.15 4.69
CA HIS A 99 -11.25 -7.51 5.06
C HIS A 99 -9.93 -7.58 5.84
N VAL A 100 -9.06 -6.58 5.71
CA VAL A 100 -7.72 -6.60 6.33
C VAL A 100 -7.53 -5.50 7.37
N GLY A 101 -8.45 -4.53 7.45
CA GLY A 101 -8.34 -3.33 8.28
C GLY A 101 -7.24 -2.37 7.82
N ASP A 102 -7.14 -1.22 8.48
CA ASP A 102 -6.20 -0.15 8.14
C ASP A 102 -4.74 -0.60 8.24
N ASP A 103 -4.39 -1.23 9.35
CA ASP A 103 -3.02 -1.75 9.58
C ASP A 103 -2.64 -2.81 8.56
N GLY A 104 -3.57 -3.70 8.22
CA GLY A 104 -3.39 -4.73 7.20
C GLY A 104 -3.18 -4.11 5.83
N LEU A 105 -4.00 -3.12 5.47
CA LEU A 105 -3.87 -2.37 4.22
C LEU A 105 -2.50 -1.69 4.10
N VAL A 106 -2.09 -0.94 5.12
CA VAL A 106 -0.78 -0.28 5.15
C VAL A 106 0.37 -1.29 5.01
N ARG A 107 0.30 -2.43 5.71
CA ARG A 107 1.32 -3.50 5.60
C ARG A 107 1.41 -4.05 4.20
N LEU A 108 0.27 -4.33 3.56
CA LEU A 108 0.21 -4.85 2.19
C LEU A 108 0.79 -3.84 1.19
N MET A 109 0.41 -2.57 1.29
CA MET A 109 0.89 -1.52 0.39
C MET A 109 2.40 -1.27 0.54
N ARG A 110 2.94 -1.37 1.75
CA ARG A 110 4.39 -1.24 2.00
C ARG A 110 5.21 -2.43 1.53
N ALA A 111 4.62 -3.60 1.46
CA ALA A 111 5.36 -4.83 1.18
C ALA A 111 5.89 -4.91 -0.24
N ASN A 112 5.20 -4.33 -1.22
CA ASN A 112 5.53 -4.56 -2.62
C ASN A 112 5.00 -3.46 -3.56
N ASN A 113 5.91 -2.72 -4.20
CA ASN A 113 5.53 -1.69 -5.19
C ASN A 113 4.82 -2.29 -6.41
N VAL A 114 5.18 -3.51 -6.82
CA VAL A 114 4.54 -4.21 -7.95
C VAL A 114 3.10 -4.57 -7.60
N PHE A 115 2.84 -4.95 -6.35
CA PHE A 115 1.50 -5.16 -5.83
C PHE A 115 0.63 -3.92 -6.04
N CYS A 116 1.08 -2.77 -5.55
CA CYS A 116 0.33 -1.51 -5.67
C CYS A 116 0.09 -1.09 -7.14
N SER A 117 1.00 -1.48 -8.06
CA SER A 117 0.87 -1.13 -9.48
C SER A 117 -0.19 -1.94 -10.23
N ARG A 118 -0.65 -3.06 -9.66
CA ARG A 118 -1.58 -4.01 -10.29
C ARG A 118 -2.91 -4.16 -9.56
N ILE A 119 -3.18 -3.33 -8.56
CA ILE A 119 -4.48 -3.38 -7.87
C ILE A 119 -5.58 -2.96 -8.84
N ASP A 120 -6.42 -3.92 -9.17
CA ASP A 120 -7.70 -3.80 -9.84
C ASP A 120 -8.74 -4.68 -9.14
N HIS A 121 -9.98 -4.65 -9.59
CA HIS A 121 -11.07 -5.40 -8.96
C HIS A 121 -10.86 -6.92 -8.99
N GLU A 122 -10.35 -7.47 -10.07
CA GLU A 122 -10.11 -8.92 -10.20
C GLU A 122 -9.01 -9.35 -9.21
N PHE A 123 -7.89 -8.66 -9.23
CA PHE A 123 -6.79 -8.92 -8.32
C PHE A 123 -7.20 -8.84 -6.85
N VAL A 124 -7.93 -7.77 -6.48
CA VAL A 124 -8.46 -7.60 -5.13
C VAL A 124 -9.45 -8.70 -4.77
N GLY A 125 -10.26 -9.17 -5.70
CA GLY A 125 -11.17 -10.32 -5.50
C GLY A 125 -10.44 -11.58 -5.04
N HIS A 126 -9.29 -11.90 -5.65
CA HIS A 126 -8.45 -13.03 -5.21
C HIS A 126 -7.88 -12.82 -3.81
N LEU A 127 -7.46 -11.60 -3.48
CA LEU A 127 -6.96 -11.27 -2.14
C LEU A 127 -8.05 -11.39 -1.07
N ILE A 128 -9.26 -10.95 -1.37
CA ILE A 128 -10.42 -11.06 -0.47
C ILE A 128 -10.75 -12.54 -0.21
N ARG A 129 -10.71 -13.40 -1.23
CA ARG A 129 -10.89 -14.85 -1.04
C ARG A 129 -9.90 -15.42 -0.02
N ILE A 130 -8.62 -15.04 -0.11
CA ILE A 130 -7.60 -15.44 0.86
C ILE A 130 -7.93 -14.86 2.25
N ALA A 131 -8.21 -13.56 2.33
CA ALA A 131 -8.48 -12.87 3.58
C ALA A 131 -9.67 -13.49 4.34
N VAL A 132 -10.79 -13.70 3.65
CA VAL A 132 -11.99 -14.30 4.23
C VAL A 132 -11.72 -15.75 4.69
N HIS A 133 -10.99 -16.52 3.88
CA HIS A 133 -10.69 -17.91 4.22
C HIS A 133 -9.81 -18.01 5.47
N VAL A 134 -8.71 -17.27 5.53
CA VAL A 134 -7.80 -17.33 6.69
C VAL A 134 -8.44 -16.77 7.96
N ALA A 135 -9.31 -15.74 7.83
CA ALA A 135 -10.06 -15.17 8.95
C ALA A 135 -11.03 -16.20 9.58
N ARG A 136 -11.66 -17.09 8.78
CA ARG A 136 -12.53 -18.18 9.30
C ARG A 136 -11.81 -19.09 10.29
N TYR A 137 -10.51 -19.24 10.17
CA TYR A 137 -9.68 -20.04 11.07
C TYR A 137 -9.01 -19.23 12.16
N GLY A 138 -9.41 -17.96 12.36
CA GLY A 138 -8.90 -17.08 13.41
C GLY A 138 -7.53 -16.47 13.15
N PHE A 139 -7.04 -16.49 11.89
CA PHE A 139 -5.80 -15.81 11.54
C PHE A 139 -6.06 -14.33 11.22
N ASP A 140 -5.10 -13.47 11.59
CA ASP A 140 -5.07 -12.07 11.13
C ASP A 140 -4.87 -12.05 9.61
N ALA A 141 -5.90 -11.60 8.88
CA ALA A 141 -5.90 -11.61 7.42
C ALA A 141 -4.78 -10.72 6.85
N GLY A 142 -4.58 -9.52 7.38
CA GLY A 142 -3.57 -8.57 6.90
C GLY A 142 -2.15 -9.10 7.07
N ARG A 143 -1.84 -9.65 8.28
CA ARG A 143 -0.54 -10.25 8.58
C ARG A 143 -0.28 -11.50 7.75
N THR A 144 -1.28 -12.36 7.63
CA THR A 144 -1.18 -13.61 6.88
C THR A 144 -0.94 -13.33 5.41
N MET A 145 -1.74 -12.46 4.81
CA MET A 145 -1.57 -12.05 3.41
C MET A 145 -0.23 -11.38 3.15
N HIS A 146 0.23 -10.50 4.05
CA HIS A 146 1.56 -9.90 3.96
C HIS A 146 2.67 -10.96 3.91
N THR A 147 2.54 -12.03 4.68
CA THR A 147 3.49 -13.15 4.68
C THR A 147 3.41 -13.97 3.39
N LEU A 148 2.20 -14.30 2.94
CA LEU A 148 1.97 -15.11 1.75
C LEU A 148 2.39 -14.40 0.46
N LEU A 149 2.10 -13.12 0.35
CA LEU A 149 2.44 -12.30 -0.84
C LEU A 149 3.92 -11.96 -0.91
N GLY A 150 4.59 -11.85 0.24
CA GLY A 150 6.02 -11.61 0.33
C GLY A 150 6.52 -10.40 -0.48
N LYS A 151 7.84 -10.28 -0.66
CA LYS A 151 8.45 -9.25 -1.52
C LYS A 151 8.73 -9.73 -2.95
N SER A 152 8.24 -10.90 -3.36
CA SER A 152 8.63 -11.49 -4.64
C SER A 152 7.62 -11.21 -5.76
N ALA A 153 8.10 -10.58 -6.83
CA ALA A 153 7.35 -10.33 -8.06
C ALA A 153 6.64 -11.57 -8.67
N PRO A 154 7.18 -12.82 -8.56
CA PRO A 154 6.50 -14.00 -9.08
C PRO A 154 5.14 -14.30 -8.46
N VAL A 155 4.89 -13.86 -7.22
CA VAL A 155 3.60 -14.09 -6.53
C VAL A 155 2.49 -13.30 -7.19
N MET A 156 2.81 -12.13 -7.75
CA MET A 156 1.84 -11.23 -8.36
C MET A 156 1.19 -11.76 -9.64
N THR A 157 1.93 -12.55 -10.41
CA THR A 157 1.40 -13.19 -11.64
C THR A 157 0.58 -14.44 -11.36
N LYS A 158 0.55 -14.89 -10.10
CA LYS A 158 -0.06 -16.15 -9.68
C LYS A 158 -0.99 -15.99 -8.48
N VAL A 159 -1.52 -14.78 -8.24
CA VAL A 159 -2.38 -14.52 -7.08
C VAL A 159 -3.65 -15.36 -7.09
N ASN A 160 -4.22 -15.62 -8.26
CA ASN A 160 -5.35 -16.52 -8.43
C ASN A 160 -4.98 -17.95 -8.01
N ALA A 161 -3.88 -18.50 -8.50
CA ALA A 161 -3.39 -19.82 -8.11
C ALA A 161 -3.07 -19.90 -6.61
N LEU A 162 -2.52 -18.83 -6.03
CA LEU A 162 -2.33 -18.72 -4.59
C LEU A 162 -3.66 -18.76 -3.84
N ALA A 163 -4.65 -18.02 -4.31
CA ALA A 163 -5.98 -18.00 -3.70
C ALA A 163 -6.62 -19.39 -3.79
N ASP A 164 -6.56 -20.03 -4.97
CA ASP A 164 -7.10 -21.37 -5.17
C ASP A 164 -6.42 -22.42 -4.30
N HIS A 165 -5.11 -22.29 -4.08
CA HIS A 165 -4.38 -23.17 -3.16
C HIS A 165 -4.79 -22.92 -1.70
N VAL A 166 -4.75 -21.66 -1.25
CA VAL A 166 -4.99 -21.32 0.16
C VAL A 166 -6.40 -21.69 0.61
N VAL A 167 -7.42 -21.50 -0.25
CA VAL A 167 -8.82 -21.85 0.10
C VAL A 167 -9.08 -23.34 0.24
N GLN A 168 -8.15 -24.20 -0.15
CA GLN A 168 -8.23 -25.65 0.06
C GLN A 168 -7.57 -26.09 1.38
N LEU A 169 -6.84 -25.21 2.07
CA LEU A 169 -6.14 -25.53 3.31
C LEU A 169 -7.08 -25.42 4.52
N ASP A 170 -6.97 -26.36 5.43
CA ASP A 170 -7.53 -26.24 6.77
C ASP A 170 -6.65 -25.38 7.68
N GLN A 171 -7.02 -25.26 8.95
CA GLN A 171 -6.28 -24.44 9.92
C GLN A 171 -4.80 -24.84 10.04
N GLU A 172 -4.50 -26.13 10.10
CA GLU A 172 -3.12 -26.61 10.23
C GLU A 172 -2.34 -26.42 8.92
N GLY A 173 -2.98 -26.70 7.80
CA GLY A 173 -2.42 -26.42 6.46
C GLY A 173 -2.05 -24.96 6.27
N ILE A 174 -2.91 -24.01 6.65
CA ILE A 174 -2.63 -22.57 6.62
C ILE A 174 -1.42 -22.27 7.52
N ARG A 175 -1.39 -22.80 8.75
CA ARG A 175 -0.30 -22.56 9.71
C ARG A 175 1.04 -23.06 9.16
N GLN A 176 1.08 -24.24 8.59
CA GLN A 176 2.28 -24.83 8.00
C GLN A 176 2.73 -24.04 6.76
N TYR A 177 1.80 -23.67 5.91
CA TYR A 177 2.09 -22.90 4.70
C TYR A 177 2.67 -21.50 5.02
N VAL A 178 2.08 -20.78 5.98
CA VAL A 178 2.61 -19.48 6.46
C VAL A 178 4.01 -19.63 7.07
N ARG A 179 4.24 -20.70 7.85
CA ARG A 179 5.57 -20.99 8.44
C ARG A 179 6.62 -21.25 7.35
N SER A 180 6.30 -22.04 6.34
CA SER A 180 7.22 -22.36 5.23
C SER A 180 7.61 -21.10 4.46
N MET A 181 6.64 -20.23 4.18
CA MET A 181 6.88 -18.94 3.51
C MET A 181 7.76 -17.99 4.35
N LYS A 182 7.52 -17.93 5.66
CA LYS A 182 8.34 -17.13 6.57
C LYS A 182 9.79 -17.64 6.64
N GLY A 183 10.00 -18.93 6.73
CA GLY A 183 11.33 -19.55 6.71
C GLY A 183 12.11 -19.24 5.43
N THR A 184 11.45 -19.26 4.28
CA THR A 184 12.03 -18.89 2.98
C THR A 184 12.44 -17.42 2.94
N LEU A 185 11.61 -16.52 3.49
CA LEU A 185 11.91 -15.09 3.56
C LEU A 185 13.13 -14.81 4.47
N ASP A 186 13.20 -15.47 5.63
CA ASP A 186 14.30 -15.31 6.57
C ASP A 186 15.61 -15.89 6.01
N HIS A 187 15.53 -16.97 5.25
CA HIS A 187 16.70 -17.51 4.53
C HIS A 187 17.23 -16.54 3.47
N ARG A 188 16.35 -15.97 2.64
CA ARG A 188 16.72 -14.96 1.63
C ARG A 188 17.33 -13.71 2.25
N ARG A 189 16.79 -13.22 3.38
CA ARG A 189 17.35 -12.08 4.11
C ARG A 189 18.77 -12.36 4.60
N ARG A 190 19.03 -13.56 5.14
CA ARG A 190 20.36 -13.98 5.59
C ARG A 190 21.36 -14.08 4.45
N MET A 191 20.93 -14.54 3.28
CA MET A 191 21.81 -14.62 2.11
C MET A 191 22.10 -13.25 1.50
N ALA A 192 21.12 -12.34 1.45
CA ALA A 192 21.30 -10.96 0.97
C ALA A 192 22.19 -10.09 1.88
N GLY A 193 22.26 -10.39 3.18
CA GLY A 193 23.14 -9.68 4.12
C GLY A 193 24.59 -10.20 4.15
N LYS A 194 24.91 -11.19 3.32
CA LYS A 194 26.27 -11.76 3.18
C LYS A 194 27.00 -11.31 1.90
N LEU A 195 26.37 -10.45 1.09
CA LEU A 195 26.93 -9.78 -0.08
C LEU A 195 27.20 -8.31 0.22
#